data_d18ca61426ddabceb0b374a2933cf26c
#
_entry.id   d18ca61426ddabceb0b374a2933cf26c
#
_cell.length_a   1.000
_cell.length_b   1.000
_cell.length_c   1.000
_cell.angle_alpha   90.00
_cell.angle_beta   90.00
_cell.angle_gamma   90.00
#
_symmetry.space_group_name_H-M   'P 1'
#
loop_
_entity.id
_entity.type
_entity.pdbx_description
1 polymer ?
#
loop_
_entity_poly.entity_id
_entity_poly.type
_entity_poly.pdbx_seq_one_letter_code
_entity_poly.pdbx_strand_id
1 'polypeptide(L)'
;MRDVLARLRTGVRVSWASSTAFATLGTAVVTLLVLPLFDVLFDVTMGSDLSAPNLERTGYAAALVALAVSVAGGVVAAVAGDRNLGVFQEVHLRRAVDPVYWASVCAVPALLASATTAVVVGAVFALSDRRDAALLGRVAGLAACAVVCGVLMGVGAAGVGVNLPDPYLGSTLVGAVLPVLAGVIVPLDACPAWLRALSAAAPVSGTVG
;
A
#
# COMPACT_ATOMS: atom_id res chain seq x y z
N MET A 1 20.36 -22.32 -5.88
CA MET A 1 19.66 -21.20 -6.52
C MET A 1 18.36 -21.62 -7.18
N ARG A 2 18.31 -22.72 -7.94
CA ARG A 2 17.08 -23.25 -8.58
C ARG A 2 15.97 -23.58 -7.56
N ASP A 3 16.31 -24.19 -6.44
CA ASP A 3 15.33 -24.56 -5.39
C ASP A 3 14.70 -23.35 -4.69
N VAL A 4 15.46 -22.26 -4.50
CA VAL A 4 14.94 -21.01 -3.91
C VAL A 4 13.94 -20.37 -4.87
N LEU A 5 14.24 -20.32 -6.15
CA LEU A 5 13.33 -19.77 -7.17
C LEU A 5 12.05 -20.61 -7.30
N ALA A 6 12.18 -21.93 -7.25
CA ALA A 6 11.02 -22.84 -7.28
C ALA A 6 10.11 -22.63 -6.06
N ARG A 7 10.70 -22.51 -4.86
CA ARG A 7 9.96 -22.22 -3.61
C ARG A 7 9.30 -20.86 -3.66
N LEU A 8 10.01 -19.81 -4.11
CA LEU A 8 9.45 -18.47 -4.27
C LEU A 8 8.25 -18.46 -5.23
N ARG A 9 8.40 -19.09 -6.40
CA ARG A 9 7.32 -19.22 -7.39
C ARG A 9 6.10 -19.92 -6.81
N THR A 10 6.31 -20.99 -6.04
CA THR A 10 5.22 -21.73 -5.39
C THR A 10 4.55 -20.86 -4.31
N GLY A 11 5.33 -20.17 -3.48
CA GLY A 11 4.82 -19.27 -2.46
C GLY A 11 3.98 -18.13 -3.04
N VAL A 12 4.47 -17.48 -4.10
CA VAL A 12 3.72 -16.43 -4.81
C VAL A 12 2.42 -16.98 -5.42
N ARG A 13 2.44 -18.19 -6.00
CA ARG A 13 1.21 -18.82 -6.53
C ARG A 13 0.19 -19.09 -5.44
N VAL A 14 0.62 -19.59 -4.30
CA VAL A 14 -0.26 -19.84 -3.14
C VAL A 14 -0.84 -18.52 -2.63
N SER A 15 0.00 -17.51 -2.41
CA SER A 15 -0.44 -16.19 -1.97
C SER A 15 -1.40 -15.53 -2.98
N TRP A 16 -1.16 -15.72 -4.29
CA TRP A 16 -2.08 -15.27 -5.33
C TRP A 16 -3.43 -15.98 -5.27
N ALA A 17 -3.42 -17.30 -5.15
CA ALA A 17 -4.64 -18.10 -5.09
C ALA A 17 -5.47 -17.86 -3.83
N SER A 18 -4.82 -17.49 -2.72
CA SER A 18 -5.50 -17.11 -1.46
C SER A 18 -6.01 -15.67 -1.47
N SER A 19 -5.62 -14.85 -2.46
CA SER A 19 -6.07 -13.47 -2.58
C SER A 19 -7.55 -13.39 -2.96
N THR A 20 -8.33 -12.71 -2.12
CA THR A 20 -9.77 -12.48 -2.38
C THR A 20 -10.04 -11.61 -3.60
N ALA A 21 -9.05 -10.80 -4.03
CA ALA A 21 -9.16 -9.93 -5.19
C ALA A 21 -9.39 -10.70 -6.51
N PHE A 22 -8.93 -11.94 -6.59
CA PHE A 22 -9.05 -12.79 -7.79
C PHE A 22 -9.99 -13.98 -7.60
N ALA A 23 -10.84 -13.98 -6.57
CA ALA A 23 -11.80 -15.05 -6.34
C ALA A 23 -12.75 -15.24 -7.53
N THR A 24 -13.15 -14.15 -8.18
CA THR A 24 -13.91 -14.15 -9.42
C THR A 24 -13.44 -13.04 -10.36
N LEU A 25 -13.77 -13.15 -11.64
CA LEU A 25 -13.47 -12.09 -12.61
C LEU A 25 -14.16 -10.77 -12.22
N GLY A 26 -15.37 -10.84 -11.67
CA GLY A 26 -16.09 -9.68 -11.16
C GLY A 26 -15.35 -8.98 -10.00
N THR A 27 -14.87 -9.74 -9.02
CA THR A 27 -14.09 -9.17 -7.89
C THR A 27 -12.79 -8.54 -8.37
N ALA A 28 -12.12 -9.15 -9.35
CA ALA A 28 -10.90 -8.59 -9.94
C ALA A 28 -11.16 -7.24 -10.63
N VAL A 29 -12.22 -7.15 -11.46
CA VAL A 29 -12.60 -5.90 -12.14
C VAL A 29 -12.98 -4.83 -11.12
N VAL A 30 -13.76 -5.16 -10.11
CA VAL A 30 -14.16 -4.21 -9.05
C VAL A 30 -12.93 -3.70 -8.30
N THR A 31 -12.05 -4.59 -7.87
CA THR A 31 -10.88 -4.21 -7.07
C THR A 31 -9.84 -3.43 -7.87
N LEU A 32 -9.60 -3.82 -9.14
CA LEU A 32 -8.52 -3.23 -9.93
C LEU A 32 -8.94 -1.99 -10.73
N LEU A 33 -10.23 -1.83 -11.02
CA LEU A 33 -10.72 -0.74 -11.87
C LEU A 33 -11.78 0.10 -11.17
N VAL A 34 -12.86 -0.52 -10.69
CA VAL A 34 -14.03 0.25 -10.22
C VAL A 34 -13.69 1.04 -8.96
N LEU A 35 -13.11 0.41 -7.95
CA LEU A 35 -12.76 1.09 -6.69
C LEU A 35 -11.74 2.22 -6.91
N PRO A 36 -10.60 2.00 -7.60
CA PRO A 36 -9.64 3.07 -7.84
C PRO A 36 -10.20 4.22 -8.67
N LEU A 37 -11.04 3.94 -9.66
CA LEU A 37 -11.68 5.01 -10.46
C LEU A 37 -12.72 5.78 -9.65
N PHE A 38 -13.40 5.11 -8.72
CA PHE A 38 -14.34 5.77 -7.81
C PHE A 38 -13.60 6.69 -6.84
N ASP A 39 -12.44 6.28 -6.32
CA ASP A 39 -11.59 7.11 -5.48
C ASP A 39 -11.12 8.37 -6.23
N VAL A 40 -10.70 8.22 -7.51
CA VAL A 40 -10.33 9.39 -8.35
C VAL A 40 -11.52 10.31 -8.57
N LEU A 41 -12.70 9.76 -8.85
CA LEU A 41 -13.91 10.56 -9.04
C LEU A 41 -14.26 11.33 -7.76
N PHE A 42 -14.13 10.68 -6.61
CA PHE A 42 -14.37 11.30 -5.31
C PHE A 42 -13.37 12.44 -5.05
N ASP A 43 -12.08 12.20 -5.27
CA ASP A 43 -11.02 13.21 -5.10
C ASP A 43 -11.20 14.41 -6.02
N VAL A 44 -11.59 14.18 -7.29
CA VAL A 44 -11.86 15.26 -8.24
C VAL A 44 -13.07 16.08 -7.83
N THR A 45 -14.16 15.44 -7.41
CA THR A 45 -15.37 16.16 -6.99
C THR A 45 -15.13 16.96 -5.71
N MET A 46 -14.51 16.36 -4.70
CA MET A 46 -14.16 17.05 -3.45
C MET A 46 -13.14 18.15 -3.67
N GLY A 47 -12.13 17.92 -4.51
CA GLY A 47 -11.11 18.93 -4.82
C GLY A 47 -11.69 20.13 -5.57
N SER A 48 -12.66 19.95 -6.46
CA SER A 48 -13.35 21.05 -7.15
C SER A 48 -14.20 21.89 -6.18
N ASP A 49 -14.89 21.24 -5.26
CA ASP A 49 -15.72 21.94 -4.26
C ASP A 49 -14.88 22.75 -3.25
N LEU A 50 -13.68 22.25 -2.90
CA LEU A 50 -12.76 22.91 -1.99
C LEU A 50 -11.86 23.94 -2.68
N SER A 51 -11.99 24.15 -3.99
CA SER A 51 -11.16 25.07 -4.79
C SER A 51 -9.65 24.87 -4.57
N ALA A 52 -9.21 23.59 -4.47
CA ALA A 52 -7.83 23.26 -4.20
C ALA A 52 -6.90 23.74 -5.33
N PRO A 53 -5.90 24.60 -5.05
CA PRO A 53 -5.11 25.28 -6.09
C PRO A 53 -4.21 24.34 -6.90
N ASN A 54 -4.00 23.09 -6.46
CA ASN A 54 -3.11 22.10 -7.10
C ASN A 54 -3.71 20.69 -7.03
N LEU A 55 -4.89 20.50 -7.62
CA LEU A 55 -5.62 19.22 -7.61
C LEU A 55 -4.75 18.05 -8.12
N GLU A 56 -3.95 18.28 -9.16
CA GLU A 56 -3.06 17.26 -9.74
C GLU A 56 -2.00 16.80 -8.74
N ARG A 57 -1.34 17.74 -8.05
CA ARG A 57 -0.30 17.42 -7.07
C ARG A 57 -0.88 16.66 -5.88
N THR A 58 -2.04 17.09 -5.40
CA THR A 58 -2.74 16.44 -4.29
C THR A 58 -3.17 15.02 -4.68
N GLY A 59 -3.69 14.82 -5.88
CA GLY A 59 -4.09 13.50 -6.38
C GLY A 59 -2.92 12.52 -6.49
N TYR A 60 -1.75 12.94 -7.00
CA TYR A 60 -0.56 12.09 -7.03
C TYR A 60 -0.04 11.77 -5.61
N ALA A 61 -0.01 12.76 -4.71
CA ALA A 61 0.43 12.55 -3.34
C ALA A 61 -0.50 11.58 -2.59
N ALA A 62 -1.82 11.76 -2.71
CA ALA A 62 -2.82 10.86 -2.15
C ALA A 62 -2.66 9.43 -2.68
N ALA A 63 -2.47 9.27 -4.00
CA ALA A 63 -2.26 7.96 -4.62
C ALA A 63 -1.00 7.25 -4.10
N LEU A 64 0.11 7.98 -3.86
CA LEU A 64 1.35 7.42 -3.34
C LEU A 64 1.20 6.99 -1.87
N VAL A 65 0.51 7.78 -1.05
CA VAL A 65 0.22 7.41 0.35
C VAL A 65 -0.72 6.22 0.41
N ALA A 66 -1.79 6.22 -0.40
CA ALA A 66 -2.72 5.10 -0.51
C ALA A 66 -2.00 3.82 -0.95
N LEU A 67 -1.01 3.91 -1.86
CA LEU A 67 -0.15 2.80 -2.26
C LEU A 67 0.59 2.20 -1.06
N ALA A 68 1.29 3.02 -0.28
CA ALA A 68 2.04 2.54 0.88
C ALA A 68 1.13 1.89 1.93
N VAL A 69 -0.03 2.50 2.22
CA VAL A 69 -1.05 1.97 3.14
C VAL A 69 -1.61 0.64 2.64
N SER A 70 -1.95 0.56 1.34
CA SER A 70 -2.53 -0.66 0.75
C SER A 70 -1.53 -1.81 0.74
N VAL A 71 -0.25 -1.54 0.43
CA VAL A 71 0.82 -2.55 0.53
C VAL A 71 0.96 -3.04 1.97
N ALA A 72 1.09 -2.11 2.93
CA ALA A 72 1.28 -2.47 4.33
C ALA A 72 0.09 -3.25 4.90
N GLY A 73 -1.14 -2.78 4.64
CA GLY A 73 -2.36 -3.47 5.05
C GLY A 73 -2.52 -4.85 4.42
N GLY A 74 -2.19 -4.96 3.13
CA GLY A 74 -2.22 -6.24 2.41
C GLY A 74 -1.21 -7.26 2.94
N VAL A 75 0.00 -6.84 3.32
CA VAL A 75 1.01 -7.70 3.96
C VAL A 75 0.51 -8.19 5.32
N VAL A 76 -0.03 -7.29 6.16
CA VAL A 76 -0.60 -7.67 7.46
C VAL A 76 -1.75 -8.65 7.29
N ALA A 77 -2.67 -8.39 6.34
CA ALA A 77 -3.81 -9.26 6.08
C ALA A 77 -3.38 -10.65 5.61
N ALA A 78 -2.37 -10.75 4.76
CA ALA A 78 -1.84 -12.02 4.28
C ALA A 78 -1.21 -12.84 5.43
N VAL A 79 -0.38 -12.20 6.26
CA VAL A 79 0.25 -12.86 7.43
C VAL A 79 -0.80 -13.27 8.47
N ALA A 80 -1.82 -12.42 8.71
CA ALA A 80 -2.92 -12.73 9.61
C ALA A 80 -3.75 -13.93 9.10
N GLY A 81 -3.99 -14.00 7.80
CA GLY A 81 -4.62 -15.15 7.15
C GLY A 81 -3.81 -16.43 7.34
N ASP A 82 -2.51 -16.39 7.08
CA ASP A 82 -1.60 -17.53 7.27
C ASP A 82 -1.54 -17.99 8.74
N ARG A 83 -1.59 -17.03 9.69
CA ARG A 83 -1.67 -17.35 11.11
C ARG A 83 -2.97 -18.09 11.44
N ASN A 84 -4.09 -17.61 10.96
CA ASN A 84 -5.41 -18.20 11.22
C ASN A 84 -5.53 -19.61 10.62
N LEU A 85 -4.82 -19.87 9.52
CA LEU A 85 -4.74 -21.20 8.88
C LEU A 85 -3.67 -22.10 9.50
N GLY A 86 -2.87 -21.63 10.47
CA GLY A 86 -1.77 -22.37 11.09
C GLY A 86 -0.50 -22.46 10.22
N VAL A 87 -0.51 -21.96 9.01
CA VAL A 87 0.63 -22.00 8.07
C VAL A 87 1.81 -21.20 8.62
N PHE A 88 1.55 -20.04 9.22
CA PHE A 88 2.59 -19.20 9.82
C PHE A 88 3.39 -19.95 10.89
N GLN A 89 2.71 -20.71 11.75
CA GLN A 89 3.34 -21.48 12.81
C GLN A 89 4.20 -22.62 12.25
N GLU A 90 3.72 -23.32 11.23
CA GLU A 90 4.47 -24.40 10.60
C GLU A 90 5.75 -23.91 9.93
N VAL A 91 5.71 -22.75 9.24
CA VAL A 91 6.89 -22.15 8.62
C VAL A 91 7.93 -21.76 9.68
N HIS A 92 7.50 -21.16 10.80
CA HIS A 92 8.39 -20.70 11.87
C HIS A 92 8.99 -21.85 12.68
N LEU A 93 8.28 -22.98 12.81
CA LEU A 93 8.86 -24.19 13.41
C LEU A 93 10.01 -24.77 12.60
N ARG A 94 10.00 -24.60 11.30
CA ARG A 94 11.07 -25.06 10.41
C ARG A 94 12.24 -24.08 10.32
N ARG A 95 11.95 -22.78 10.31
CA ARG A 95 12.94 -21.69 10.29
C ARG A 95 12.39 -20.46 10.99
N ALA A 96 13.12 -19.95 11.98
CA ALA A 96 12.73 -18.75 12.73
C ALA A 96 12.48 -17.53 11.79
N VAL A 97 13.26 -17.39 10.72
CA VAL A 97 13.05 -16.39 9.66
C VAL A 97 13.30 -17.05 8.31
N ASP A 98 12.27 -17.20 7.49
CA ASP A 98 12.40 -17.65 6.10
C ASP A 98 12.21 -16.45 5.13
N PRO A 99 13.28 -15.94 4.52
CA PRO A 99 13.20 -14.81 3.60
C PRO A 99 12.36 -15.12 2.36
N VAL A 100 12.24 -16.40 1.97
CA VAL A 100 11.42 -16.81 0.83
C VAL A 100 9.93 -16.68 1.17
N TYR A 101 9.54 -17.02 2.40
CA TYR A 101 8.19 -16.81 2.89
C TYR A 101 7.82 -15.33 2.85
N TRP A 102 8.62 -14.49 3.49
CA TRP A 102 8.36 -13.04 3.54
C TRP A 102 8.31 -12.41 2.15
N ALA A 103 9.24 -12.77 1.26
CA ALA A 103 9.22 -12.28 -0.12
C ALA A 103 7.95 -12.69 -0.87
N SER A 104 7.46 -13.93 -0.68
CA SER A 104 6.26 -14.42 -1.35
C SER A 104 4.98 -13.76 -0.84
N VAL A 105 4.88 -13.55 0.48
CA VAL A 105 3.73 -12.92 1.14
C VAL A 105 3.64 -11.43 0.78
N CYS A 106 4.78 -10.74 0.67
CA CYS A 106 4.82 -9.32 0.30
C CYS A 106 4.56 -9.08 -1.20
N ALA A 107 4.92 -10.04 -2.08
CA ALA A 107 4.87 -9.84 -3.52
C ALA A 107 3.45 -9.57 -4.05
N VAL A 108 2.46 -10.33 -3.59
CA VAL A 108 1.08 -10.20 -4.11
C VAL A 108 0.42 -8.89 -3.68
N PRO A 109 0.43 -8.49 -2.40
CA PRO A 109 -0.06 -7.16 -2.00
C PRO A 109 0.64 -6.01 -2.71
N ALA A 110 1.97 -6.09 -2.87
CA ALA A 110 2.73 -5.07 -3.58
C ALA A 110 2.33 -4.95 -5.06
N LEU A 111 2.15 -6.08 -5.75
CA LEU A 111 1.71 -6.10 -7.14
C LEU A 111 0.29 -5.55 -7.30
N LEU A 112 -0.64 -5.99 -6.44
CA LEU A 112 -2.03 -5.52 -6.48
C LEU A 112 -2.14 -4.02 -6.22
N ALA A 113 -1.53 -3.54 -5.14
CA ALA A 113 -1.52 -2.13 -4.81
C ALA A 113 -0.84 -1.28 -5.90
N SER A 114 0.24 -1.77 -6.49
CA SER A 114 0.89 -1.10 -7.62
C SER A 114 -0.01 -1.04 -8.85
N ALA A 115 -0.74 -2.09 -9.14
CA ALA A 115 -1.68 -2.13 -10.27
C ALA A 115 -2.85 -1.15 -10.07
N THR A 116 -3.45 -1.11 -8.88
CA THR A 116 -4.52 -0.15 -8.56
C THR A 116 -4.01 1.29 -8.61
N THR A 117 -2.85 1.57 -8.04
CA THR A 117 -2.22 2.90 -8.08
C THR A 117 -1.87 3.33 -9.51
N ALA A 118 -1.43 2.40 -10.37
CA ALA A 118 -1.18 2.71 -11.77
C ALA A 118 -2.46 3.14 -12.49
N VAL A 119 -3.61 2.58 -12.15
CA VAL A 119 -4.93 3.01 -12.67
C VAL A 119 -5.25 4.44 -12.20
N VAL A 120 -5.08 4.71 -10.89
CA VAL A 120 -5.31 6.04 -10.30
C VAL A 120 -4.39 7.09 -10.95
N VAL A 121 -3.09 6.84 -10.97
CA VAL A 121 -2.09 7.75 -11.56
C VAL A 121 -2.37 7.97 -13.06
N GLY A 122 -2.74 6.91 -13.78
CA GLY A 122 -3.12 6.98 -15.18
C GLY A 122 -4.37 7.83 -15.41
N ALA A 123 -5.38 7.69 -14.55
CA ALA A 123 -6.60 8.48 -14.60
C ALA A 123 -6.33 9.97 -14.29
N VAL A 124 -5.57 10.27 -13.24
CA VAL A 124 -5.15 11.65 -12.90
C VAL A 124 -4.37 12.26 -14.06
N PHE A 125 -3.43 11.52 -14.66
CA PHE A 125 -2.66 11.99 -15.81
C PHE A 125 -3.54 12.24 -17.04
N ALA A 126 -4.55 11.41 -17.28
CA ALA A 126 -5.48 11.57 -18.39
C ALA A 126 -6.40 12.80 -18.24
N LEU A 127 -6.77 13.11 -16.98
CA LEU A 127 -7.61 14.25 -16.62
C LEU A 127 -6.82 15.56 -16.49
N SER A 128 -5.48 15.47 -16.38
CA SER A 128 -4.59 16.63 -16.24
C SER A 128 -4.46 17.40 -17.57
N ASP A 129 -4.52 18.73 -17.48
CA ASP A 129 -4.27 19.62 -18.61
C ASP A 129 -2.79 19.62 -19.04
N ARG A 130 -1.88 19.39 -18.08
CA ARG A 130 -0.43 19.35 -18.31
C ARG A 130 0.06 17.91 -18.31
N ARG A 131 0.12 17.30 -19.49
CA ARG A 131 0.64 15.93 -19.68
C ARG A 131 2.16 15.94 -19.70
N ASP A 132 2.78 16.13 -18.53
CA ASP A 132 4.24 16.12 -18.39
C ASP A 132 4.76 14.71 -18.11
N ALA A 133 5.46 14.12 -19.08
CA ALA A 133 6.07 12.80 -18.96
C ALA A 133 7.21 12.78 -17.92
N ALA A 134 7.89 13.91 -17.67
CA ALA A 134 8.93 13.98 -16.64
C ALA A 134 8.32 13.89 -15.25
N LEU A 135 7.15 14.51 -15.04
CA LEU A 135 6.40 14.37 -13.80
C LEU A 135 5.98 12.92 -13.57
N LEU A 136 5.46 12.24 -14.60
CA LEU A 136 5.07 10.83 -14.52
C LEU A 136 6.26 9.93 -14.14
N GLY A 137 7.44 10.19 -14.70
CA GLY A 137 8.67 9.47 -14.33
C GLY A 137 9.06 9.66 -12.86
N ARG A 138 8.91 10.88 -12.32
CA ARG A 138 9.13 11.16 -10.89
C ARG A 138 8.12 10.43 -10.00
N VAL A 139 6.84 10.48 -10.37
CA VAL A 139 5.77 9.77 -9.65
C VAL A 139 6.04 8.25 -9.64
N ALA A 140 6.47 7.67 -10.76
CA ALA A 140 6.84 6.26 -10.82
C ALA A 140 8.03 5.91 -9.90
N GLY A 141 9.04 6.78 -9.84
CA GLY A 141 10.16 6.62 -8.90
C GLY A 141 9.72 6.68 -7.44
N LEU A 142 8.86 7.65 -7.09
CA LEU A 142 8.29 7.78 -5.75
C LEU A 142 7.37 6.59 -5.42
N ALA A 143 6.63 6.06 -6.39
CA ALA A 143 5.80 4.87 -6.21
C ALA A 143 6.65 3.65 -5.83
N ALA A 144 7.81 3.46 -6.47
CA ALA A 144 8.72 2.39 -6.07
C ALA A 144 9.21 2.54 -4.62
N CYS A 145 9.54 3.77 -4.20
CA CYS A 145 9.89 4.04 -2.80
C CYS A 145 8.70 3.78 -1.85
N ALA A 146 7.49 4.20 -2.23
CA ALA A 146 6.28 3.97 -1.45
C ALA A 146 5.98 2.48 -1.26
N VAL A 147 6.18 1.65 -2.29
CA VAL A 147 6.06 0.18 -2.18
C VAL A 147 7.06 -0.37 -1.17
N VAL A 148 8.33 0.02 -1.24
CA VAL A 148 9.36 -0.44 -0.30
C VAL A 148 9.00 -0.03 1.13
N CYS A 149 8.62 1.22 1.35
CA CYS A 149 8.15 1.71 2.65
C CYS A 149 6.93 0.93 3.15
N GLY A 150 5.93 0.71 2.29
CA GLY A 150 4.74 -0.07 2.61
C GLY A 150 5.07 -1.52 3.01
N VAL A 151 5.98 -2.17 2.28
CA VAL A 151 6.44 -3.53 2.63
C VAL A 151 7.13 -3.54 4.00
N LEU A 152 8.06 -2.62 4.26
CA LEU A 152 8.77 -2.57 5.54
C LEU A 152 7.83 -2.31 6.71
N MET A 153 6.89 -1.37 6.55
CA MET A 153 5.87 -1.09 7.55
C MET A 153 4.92 -2.26 7.75
N GLY A 154 4.49 -2.90 6.65
CA GLY A 154 3.62 -4.07 6.69
C GLY A 154 4.26 -5.26 7.40
N VAL A 155 5.53 -5.56 7.12
CA VAL A 155 6.28 -6.63 7.80
C VAL A 155 6.45 -6.30 9.29
N GLY A 156 6.80 -5.05 9.63
CA GLY A 156 6.91 -4.62 11.03
C GLY A 156 5.58 -4.73 11.77
N ALA A 157 4.49 -4.23 11.18
CA ALA A 157 3.16 -4.30 11.77
C ALA A 157 2.63 -5.74 11.88
N ALA A 158 2.89 -6.59 10.88
CA ALA A 158 2.55 -8.01 10.93
C ALA A 158 3.33 -8.74 12.03
N GLY A 159 4.64 -8.45 12.18
CA GLY A 159 5.47 -9.02 13.24
C GLY A 159 4.96 -8.71 14.65
N VAL A 160 4.45 -7.51 14.87
CA VAL A 160 3.78 -7.14 16.12
C VAL A 160 2.42 -7.83 16.23
N GLY A 161 1.61 -7.78 15.16
CA GLY A 161 0.24 -8.32 15.13
C GLY A 161 0.16 -9.82 15.37
N VAL A 162 1.18 -10.58 14.95
CA VAL A 162 1.23 -12.05 15.18
C VAL A 162 1.18 -12.42 16.67
N ASN A 163 1.68 -11.56 17.54
CA ASN A 163 1.68 -11.80 19.00
C ASN A 163 0.44 -11.21 19.69
N LEU A 164 -0.42 -10.49 18.99
CA LEU A 164 -1.62 -9.89 19.56
C LEU A 164 -2.85 -10.79 19.41
N PRO A 165 -3.88 -10.63 20.25
CA PRO A 165 -5.15 -11.35 20.10
C PRO A 165 -5.80 -11.11 18.73
N ASP A 166 -5.76 -9.87 18.25
CA ASP A 166 -6.22 -9.48 16.91
C ASP A 166 -5.02 -9.24 15.98
N PRO A 167 -4.75 -10.17 15.04
CA PRO A 167 -3.64 -10.02 14.11
C PRO A 167 -3.84 -8.90 13.07
N TYR A 168 -5.08 -8.40 12.87
CA TYR A 168 -5.39 -7.32 11.94
C TYR A 168 -5.21 -5.92 12.54
N LEU A 169 -4.99 -5.82 13.85
CA LEU A 169 -4.81 -4.52 14.52
C LEU A 169 -3.68 -3.70 13.89
N GLY A 170 -2.62 -4.36 13.42
CA GLY A 170 -1.52 -3.71 12.72
C GLY A 170 -1.96 -2.99 11.43
N SER A 171 -2.85 -3.58 10.62
CA SER A 171 -3.36 -2.94 9.41
C SER A 171 -4.24 -1.73 9.73
N THR A 172 -5.07 -1.83 10.75
CA THR A 172 -5.93 -0.74 11.20
C THR A 172 -5.11 0.45 11.69
N LEU A 173 -4.06 0.18 12.48
CA LEU A 173 -3.15 1.23 12.96
C LEU A 173 -2.40 1.91 11.80
N VAL A 174 -1.85 1.13 10.87
CA VAL A 174 -1.16 1.68 9.69
C VAL A 174 -2.13 2.53 8.86
N GLY A 175 -3.33 2.01 8.58
CA GLY A 175 -4.34 2.72 7.80
C GLY A 175 -4.82 4.01 8.44
N ALA A 176 -4.90 4.09 9.77
CA ALA A 176 -5.32 5.29 10.48
C ALA A 176 -4.17 6.31 10.65
N VAL A 177 -2.98 5.85 11.00
CA VAL A 177 -1.86 6.73 11.40
C VAL A 177 -1.11 7.28 10.20
N LEU A 178 -0.91 6.47 9.15
CA LEU A 178 -0.04 6.84 8.04
C LEU A 178 -0.60 8.01 7.20
N PRO A 179 -1.90 8.08 6.84
CA PRO A 179 -2.46 9.22 6.12
C PRO A 179 -2.40 10.53 6.93
N VAL A 180 -2.49 10.46 8.27
CA VAL A 180 -2.35 11.61 9.15
C VAL A 180 -0.90 12.09 9.18
N LEU A 181 0.07 11.17 9.34
CA LEU A 181 1.50 11.50 9.32
C LEU A 181 1.98 12.00 7.97
N ALA A 182 1.38 11.53 6.89
CA ALA A 182 1.69 12.00 5.53
C ALA A 182 1.13 13.40 5.23
N GLY A 183 0.26 13.94 6.08
CA GLY A 183 -0.33 15.26 5.88
C GLY A 183 -1.38 15.33 4.78
N VAL A 184 -1.91 14.16 4.37
CA VAL A 184 -2.95 14.08 3.31
C VAL A 184 -4.30 14.52 3.84
N ILE A 185 -4.64 14.13 5.08
CA ILE A 185 -5.92 14.47 5.71
C ILE A 185 -5.89 15.86 6.35
N VAL A 186 -4.77 16.20 7.03
CA VAL A 186 -4.61 17.47 7.72
C VAL A 186 -3.27 18.08 7.32
N PRO A 187 -3.24 19.34 6.83
CA PRO A 187 -1.99 20.02 6.51
C PRO A 187 -1.06 20.02 7.72
N LEU A 188 0.20 19.62 7.51
CA LEU A 188 1.20 19.49 8.59
C LEU A 188 1.41 20.80 9.36
N ASP A 189 1.20 21.95 8.70
CA ASP A 189 1.30 23.28 9.33
C ASP A 189 0.24 23.52 10.42
N ALA A 190 -0.91 22.86 10.30
CA ALA A 190 -1.98 22.90 11.30
C ALA A 190 -1.77 21.91 12.45
N CYS A 191 -0.78 21.02 12.35
CA CYS A 191 -0.53 19.98 13.33
C CYS A 191 0.35 20.48 14.49
N PRO A 192 0.18 19.92 15.72
CA PRO A 192 1.06 20.17 16.86
C PRO A 192 2.52 19.83 16.56
N ALA A 193 3.45 20.49 17.23
CA ALA A 193 4.90 20.34 16.97
C ALA A 193 5.40 18.89 17.11
N TRP A 194 4.87 18.13 18.07
CA TRP A 194 5.23 16.72 18.24
C TRP A 194 4.81 15.85 17.06
N LEU A 195 3.64 16.13 16.45
CA LEU A 195 3.16 15.39 15.28
C LEU A 195 3.98 15.74 14.05
N ARG A 196 4.39 17.00 13.89
CA ARG A 196 5.32 17.44 12.82
C ARG A 196 6.68 16.76 12.94
N ALA A 197 7.20 16.60 14.15
CA ALA A 197 8.45 15.88 14.38
C ALA A 197 8.33 14.40 14.03
N LEU A 198 7.21 13.75 14.35
CA LEU A 198 6.92 12.37 13.96
C LEU A 198 6.75 12.23 12.46
N SER A 199 6.06 13.17 11.80
CA SER A 199 5.90 13.14 10.35
C SER A 199 7.24 13.27 9.62
N ALA A 200 8.15 14.11 10.12
CA ALA A 200 9.49 14.25 9.55
C ALA A 200 10.33 12.96 9.62
N ALA A 201 10.06 12.09 10.60
CA ALA A 201 10.67 10.76 10.71
C ALA A 201 9.96 9.70 9.85
N ALA A 202 8.74 9.97 9.37
CA ALA A 202 8.00 9.02 8.55
C ALA A 202 8.55 8.99 7.11
N PRO A 203 8.78 7.78 6.53
CA PRO A 203 9.41 7.64 5.21
C PRO A 203 8.58 8.19 4.05
N VAL A 204 7.33 8.57 4.28
CA VAL A 204 6.38 9.06 3.26
C VAL A 204 6.25 10.60 3.28
N SER A 205 6.76 11.29 4.30
CA SER A 205 6.63 12.75 4.45
C SER A 205 7.30 13.56 3.31
N GLY A 206 8.33 13.02 2.69
CA GLY A 206 9.03 13.67 1.57
C GLY A 206 8.25 13.68 0.24
N THR A 207 7.09 13.04 0.15
CA THR A 207 6.30 12.97 -1.09
C THR A 207 5.33 14.13 -1.25
N VAL A 208 5.06 14.88 -0.20
CA VAL A 208 4.05 15.95 -0.14
C VAL A 208 4.69 17.36 -0.10
N GLY A 209 6.00 17.45 0.15
CA GLY A 209 6.79 18.69 0.21
C GLY A 209 7.12 19.34 -1.14
#